data_40b1c4b03810f931185d1f712e35dca0
#
_entry.id   40b1c4b03810f931185d1f712e35dca0
#
_cell.length_a   1.000
_cell.length_b   1.000
_cell.length_c   1.000
_cell.angle_alpha   90.00
_cell.angle_beta   90.00
_cell.angle_gamma   90.00
#
_symmetry.space_group_name_H-M   'P 1'
#
loop_
_entity.id
_entity.type
_entity.pdbx_description
1 polymer ?
#
loop_
_entity_poly.entity_id
_entity_poly.type
_entity_poly.pdbx_seq_one_letter_code
_entity_poly.pdbx_strand_id
1 'polypeptide(L)'
;YASLRGIAAARNYDWKIPPEDYEHKDNYGLFETFEMSNVKPENLGFVDGQNVQENDHCFIPEFLTECPDNSNLEGYFQTEKYFEKIADQIHEDFTFKKGYLEPCKEYIESLDKPPIFLHVRQSDNIGREQYHPILPVSFFDECLKEFPDDTPCFVFTDDLEWCKSQDYFKQDRFLFNENVERYQYRTIDGLGKMQNTLLPQVDLCLMSLCSGAIIANSSFSWWGAWLQNNRGKVIAPDPKKWFGSAMTHLDTSDIVPDRWIIKEWSK
;
A
#
# COMPACT_ATOMS: atom_id res chain seq x y z
N TYR A 1 -8.89 7.10 5.47
CA TYR A 1 -8.38 8.38 5.97
C TYR A 1 -8.13 9.37 4.82
N ALA A 2 -7.20 9.08 3.90
CA ALA A 2 -6.79 10.02 2.85
C ALA A 2 -7.99 10.54 2.01
N SER A 3 -8.85 9.65 1.57
CA SER A 3 -10.04 10.01 0.78
C SER A 3 -11.07 10.81 1.58
N LEU A 4 -11.28 10.45 2.86
CA LEU A 4 -12.10 11.26 3.76
C LEU A 4 -11.57 12.69 3.85
N ARG A 5 -10.25 12.86 4.03
CA ARG A 5 -9.59 14.17 4.11
C ARG A 5 -9.77 14.97 2.82
N GLY A 6 -9.57 14.31 1.68
CA GLY A 6 -9.71 14.97 0.37
C GLY A 6 -11.14 15.38 0.06
N ILE A 7 -12.13 14.53 0.36
CA ILE A 7 -13.55 14.83 0.20
C ILE A 7 -13.96 15.99 1.13
N ALA A 8 -13.57 15.92 2.41
CA ALA A 8 -13.85 17.00 3.36
C ALA A 8 -13.24 18.34 2.92
N ALA A 9 -11.98 18.34 2.45
CA ALA A 9 -11.32 19.54 1.93
C ALA A 9 -12.03 20.10 0.69
N ALA A 10 -12.45 19.25 -0.24
CA ALA A 10 -13.18 19.67 -1.44
C ALA A 10 -14.55 20.28 -1.11
N ARG A 11 -15.21 19.77 -0.07
CA ARG A 11 -16.52 20.23 0.39
C ARG A 11 -16.47 21.35 1.40
N ASN A 12 -15.27 21.68 1.90
CA ASN A 12 -15.05 22.62 3.01
C ASN A 12 -15.82 22.18 4.29
N TYR A 13 -15.73 20.88 4.60
CA TYR A 13 -16.36 20.27 5.77
C TYR A 13 -15.30 19.95 6.83
N ASP A 14 -15.72 19.94 8.09
CA ASP A 14 -14.96 19.30 9.15
C ASP A 14 -15.01 17.77 8.95
N TRP A 15 -14.06 17.08 9.54
CA TRP A 15 -13.96 15.63 9.42
C TRP A 15 -13.60 14.99 10.76
N LYS A 16 -14.01 13.73 10.90
CA LYS A 16 -13.67 12.91 12.08
C LYS A 16 -13.25 11.52 11.68
N ILE A 17 -12.37 10.97 12.49
CA ILE A 17 -11.97 9.56 12.45
C ILE A 17 -12.10 8.95 13.84
N PRO A 18 -12.26 7.63 13.98
CA PRO A 18 -12.24 6.96 15.27
C PRO A 18 -10.99 7.33 16.07
N PRO A 19 -11.10 7.54 17.39
CA PRO A 19 -9.94 7.84 18.23
C PRO A 19 -8.97 6.64 18.34
N GLU A 20 -7.75 6.92 18.78
CA GLU A 20 -6.67 5.92 18.86
C GLU A 20 -7.02 4.73 19.76
N ASP A 21 -7.75 4.98 20.86
CA ASP A 21 -8.19 3.98 21.84
C ASP A 21 -9.47 3.23 21.43
N TYR A 22 -9.97 3.47 20.22
CA TYR A 22 -11.13 2.76 19.70
C TYR A 22 -10.74 1.32 19.33
N GLU A 23 -11.25 0.36 20.09
CA GLU A 23 -10.91 -1.07 19.98
C GLU A 23 -11.42 -1.77 18.71
N HIS A 24 -11.93 -1.02 17.75
CA HIS A 24 -12.38 -1.63 16.51
C HIS A 24 -11.18 -2.10 15.69
N LYS A 25 -11.27 -3.33 15.17
CA LYS A 25 -10.23 -3.98 14.35
C LYS A 25 -9.85 -3.17 13.09
N ASP A 26 -10.61 -2.15 12.77
CA ASP A 26 -10.49 -1.36 11.54
C ASP A 26 -9.62 -0.09 11.70
N ASN A 27 -8.99 0.13 12.86
CA ASN A 27 -8.01 1.21 13.02
C ASN A 27 -6.73 0.95 12.21
N TYR A 28 -6.47 -0.29 11.83
CA TYR A 28 -5.37 -0.72 10.96
C TYR A 28 -3.98 -0.19 11.33
N GLY A 29 -3.75 0.17 12.58
CA GLY A 29 -2.47 0.66 13.06
C GLY A 29 -2.09 2.06 12.55
N LEU A 30 -3.07 2.90 12.22
CA LEU A 30 -2.83 4.24 11.67
C LEU A 30 -2.01 5.11 12.62
N PHE A 31 -2.44 5.20 13.88
CA PHE A 31 -1.77 6.00 14.92
C PHE A 31 -0.50 5.35 15.46
N GLU A 32 -0.36 4.03 15.38
CA GLU A 32 0.85 3.32 15.76
C GLU A 32 1.96 3.50 14.72
N THR A 33 1.59 3.72 13.46
CA THR A 33 2.52 3.77 12.32
C THR A 33 2.99 5.18 12.01
N PHE A 34 2.06 6.14 12.02
CA PHE A 34 2.29 7.49 11.51
C PHE A 34 2.15 8.57 12.57
N GLU A 35 2.75 9.73 12.32
CA GLU A 35 2.70 10.90 13.23
C GLU A 35 1.33 11.56 13.21
N MET A 36 0.58 11.47 12.13
CA MET A 36 -0.76 12.04 11.96
C MET A 36 -0.83 13.53 12.32
N SER A 37 0.12 14.32 11.82
CA SER A 37 0.43 15.68 12.28
C SER A 37 -0.74 16.68 12.16
N ASN A 38 -1.66 16.46 11.22
CA ASN A 38 -2.83 17.31 11.03
C ASN A 38 -4.10 16.80 11.77
N VAL A 39 -4.00 15.71 12.52
CA VAL A 39 -5.11 15.21 13.33
C VAL A 39 -5.11 15.90 14.68
N LYS A 40 -6.17 16.64 14.98
CA LYS A 40 -6.36 17.34 16.24
C LYS A 40 -7.44 16.67 17.07
N PRO A 41 -7.55 16.95 18.39
CA PRO A 41 -8.59 16.36 19.23
C PRO A 41 -10.02 16.51 18.70
N GLU A 42 -10.34 17.63 18.04
CA GLU A 42 -11.64 17.87 17.43
C GLU A 42 -11.92 16.97 16.22
N ASN A 43 -10.88 16.39 15.61
CA ASN A 43 -10.99 15.43 14.51
C ASN A 43 -11.20 13.99 14.99
N LEU A 44 -11.18 13.76 16.30
CA LEU A 44 -11.37 12.43 16.85
C LEU A 44 -12.81 12.23 17.33
N GLY A 45 -13.42 11.13 16.93
CA GLY A 45 -14.79 10.79 17.31
C GLY A 45 -15.61 10.25 16.16
N PHE A 46 -16.92 10.26 16.36
CA PHE A 46 -17.89 9.72 15.42
C PHE A 46 -18.89 10.81 15.02
N VAL A 47 -19.49 10.63 13.84
CA VAL A 47 -20.56 11.47 13.32
C VAL A 47 -21.85 10.65 13.33
N ASP A 48 -22.90 11.18 13.95
CA ASP A 48 -24.25 10.60 13.87
C ASP A 48 -24.91 11.10 12.57
N GLY A 49 -24.49 10.51 11.45
CA GLY A 49 -24.87 10.93 10.11
C GLY A 49 -25.31 9.78 9.23
N GLN A 50 -25.71 10.14 8.00
CA GLN A 50 -26.09 9.13 7.00
C GLN A 50 -24.87 8.39 6.44
N ASN A 51 -25.04 7.12 6.08
CA ASN A 51 -24.03 6.37 5.37
C ASN A 51 -24.06 6.71 3.87
N VAL A 52 -22.91 7.04 3.32
CA VAL A 52 -22.72 7.26 1.87
C VAL A 52 -21.72 6.23 1.37
N GLN A 53 -22.19 5.36 0.49
CA GLN A 53 -21.45 4.19 0.06
C GLN A 53 -20.80 4.41 -1.31
N GLU A 54 -19.51 4.09 -1.41
CA GLU A 54 -18.84 3.86 -2.69
C GLU A 54 -19.17 2.44 -3.17
N ASN A 55 -19.79 2.35 -4.35
CA ASN A 55 -20.27 1.08 -4.89
C ASN A 55 -19.31 0.46 -5.91
N ASP A 56 -18.19 1.13 -6.22
CA ASP A 56 -17.21 0.67 -7.20
C ASP A 56 -15.79 0.98 -6.75
N HIS A 57 -14.78 0.68 -7.57
CA HIS A 57 -13.37 0.93 -7.30
C HIS A 57 -12.77 2.02 -8.21
N CYS A 58 -13.59 2.71 -8.98
CA CYS A 58 -13.21 3.88 -9.76
C CYS A 58 -13.46 5.19 -9.00
N PHE A 59 -12.96 6.28 -9.55
CA PHE A 59 -13.25 7.61 -9.03
C PHE A 59 -14.69 8.04 -9.32
N ILE A 60 -15.41 8.43 -8.29
CA ILE A 60 -16.77 8.96 -8.37
C ILE A 60 -16.70 10.46 -8.03
N PRO A 61 -16.71 11.36 -9.04
CA PRO A 61 -16.53 12.81 -8.83
C PRO A 61 -17.54 13.43 -7.89
N GLU A 62 -18.74 12.87 -7.82
CA GLU A 62 -19.84 13.33 -6.97
C GLU A 62 -19.48 13.36 -5.49
N PHE A 63 -18.56 12.50 -5.04
CA PHE A 63 -18.02 12.59 -3.67
C PHE A 63 -17.34 13.93 -3.40
N LEU A 64 -16.65 14.51 -4.38
CA LEU A 64 -16.00 15.81 -4.22
C LEU A 64 -16.95 17.00 -4.41
N THR A 65 -18.07 16.81 -5.09
CA THR A 65 -18.99 17.91 -5.47
C THR A 65 -20.31 17.87 -4.75
N GLU A 66 -20.82 16.70 -4.39
CA GLU A 66 -22.18 16.49 -3.91
C GLU A 66 -22.29 15.74 -2.59
N CYS A 67 -21.17 15.14 -2.07
CA CYS A 67 -21.22 14.45 -0.79
C CYS A 67 -21.87 15.31 0.28
N PRO A 68 -22.96 14.82 0.91
CA PRO A 68 -23.67 15.63 1.90
C PRO A 68 -22.84 15.78 3.19
N ASP A 69 -23.10 16.84 3.92
CA ASP A 69 -22.55 17.01 5.27
C ASP A 69 -23.09 15.95 6.24
N ASN A 70 -22.40 15.75 7.35
CA ASN A 70 -22.71 14.72 8.34
C ASN A 70 -22.88 13.32 7.72
N SER A 71 -21.87 12.90 6.95
CA SER A 71 -21.86 11.59 6.30
C SER A 71 -20.78 10.69 6.84
N ASN A 72 -21.10 9.40 7.00
CA ASN A 72 -20.13 8.33 7.18
C ASN A 72 -19.80 7.73 5.80
N LEU A 73 -18.55 7.73 5.43
CA LEU A 73 -18.10 7.16 4.16
C LEU A 73 -17.88 5.65 4.32
N GLU A 74 -18.52 4.87 3.48
CA GLU A 74 -18.36 3.41 3.42
C GLU A 74 -17.86 3.01 2.04
N GLY A 75 -16.76 2.28 1.97
CA GLY A 75 -16.18 1.83 0.71
C GLY A 75 -14.68 1.62 0.79
N TYR A 76 -14.09 1.30 -0.35
CA TYR A 76 -12.65 1.07 -0.46
C TYR A 76 -11.86 2.34 -0.82
N PHE A 77 -12.45 3.24 -1.59
CA PHE A 77 -11.86 4.53 -2.00
C PHE A 77 -10.42 4.39 -2.52
N GLN A 78 -10.20 3.38 -3.38
CA GLN A 78 -8.86 2.95 -3.82
C GLN A 78 -8.31 3.80 -5.00
N THR A 79 -8.44 5.11 -4.93
CA THR A 79 -7.84 6.01 -5.92
C THR A 79 -7.34 7.29 -5.27
N GLU A 80 -6.19 7.78 -5.72
CA GLU A 80 -5.64 9.05 -5.23
C GLU A 80 -6.47 10.27 -5.66
N LYS A 81 -7.33 10.15 -6.69
CA LYS A 81 -8.13 11.24 -7.22
C LYS A 81 -9.02 11.89 -6.17
N TYR A 82 -9.36 11.17 -5.10
CA TYR A 82 -10.11 11.73 -3.97
C TYR A 82 -9.29 12.73 -3.14
N PHE A 83 -7.96 12.59 -3.09
CA PHE A 83 -7.10 13.37 -2.19
C PHE A 83 -5.87 13.99 -2.86
N GLU A 84 -5.72 13.88 -4.17
CA GLU A 84 -4.57 14.41 -4.91
C GLU A 84 -4.32 15.91 -4.65
N LYS A 85 -5.40 16.70 -4.45
CA LYS A 85 -5.29 18.17 -4.18
C LYS A 85 -4.72 18.49 -2.81
N ILE A 86 -4.70 17.53 -1.90
CA ILE A 86 -4.12 17.65 -0.56
C ILE A 86 -3.00 16.63 -0.33
N ALA A 87 -2.39 16.12 -1.39
CA ALA A 87 -1.37 15.07 -1.33
C ALA A 87 -0.24 15.41 -0.36
N ASP A 88 0.23 16.67 -0.33
CA ASP A 88 1.30 17.11 0.58
C ASP A 88 0.87 16.96 2.06
N GLN A 89 -0.37 17.28 2.40
CA GLN A 89 -0.89 17.11 3.76
C GLN A 89 -1.00 15.61 4.12
N ILE A 90 -1.40 14.76 3.16
CA ILE A 90 -1.45 13.31 3.40
C ILE A 90 -0.05 12.74 3.59
N HIS A 91 0.95 13.21 2.83
CA HIS A 91 2.36 12.84 3.05
C HIS A 91 2.86 13.28 4.43
N GLU A 92 2.48 14.47 4.87
CA GLU A 92 2.82 14.96 6.21
C GLU A 92 2.20 14.09 7.31
N ASP A 93 0.91 13.77 7.21
CA ASP A 93 0.21 12.91 8.16
C ASP A 93 0.78 11.49 8.19
N PHE A 94 1.15 10.95 7.02
CA PHE A 94 1.73 9.63 6.88
C PHE A 94 3.26 9.61 7.01
N THR A 95 3.81 10.58 7.73
CA THR A 95 5.20 10.52 8.18
C THR A 95 5.33 9.40 9.20
N PHE A 96 6.18 8.42 8.94
CA PHE A 96 6.42 7.31 9.86
C PHE A 96 6.97 7.79 11.19
N LYS A 97 6.51 7.20 12.29
CA LYS A 97 7.09 7.44 13.61
C LYS A 97 8.60 7.15 13.61
N LYS A 98 9.36 7.94 14.33
CA LYS A 98 10.83 7.83 14.39
C LYS A 98 11.33 6.43 14.70
N GLY A 99 10.59 5.69 15.53
CA GLY A 99 10.94 4.31 15.87
C GLY A 99 10.99 3.35 14.67
N TYR A 100 10.25 3.63 13.61
CA TYR A 100 10.34 2.90 12.33
C TYR A 100 11.26 3.61 11.35
N LEU A 101 11.13 4.93 11.23
CA LEU A 101 11.78 5.71 10.19
C LEU A 101 13.31 5.69 10.29
N GLU A 102 13.86 5.96 11.49
CA GLU A 102 15.32 6.06 11.66
C GLU A 102 16.04 4.76 11.33
N PRO A 103 15.64 3.59 11.89
CA PRO A 103 16.28 2.33 11.55
C PRO A 103 16.15 1.93 10.08
N CYS A 104 14.99 2.23 9.46
CA CYS A 104 14.79 1.95 8.03
C CYS A 104 15.70 2.84 7.16
N LYS A 105 15.86 4.12 7.52
CA LYS A 105 16.79 5.02 6.83
C LYS A 105 18.24 4.56 6.96
N GLU A 106 18.70 4.27 8.19
CA GLU A 106 20.05 3.75 8.44
C GLU A 106 20.33 2.50 7.59
N TYR A 107 19.33 1.62 7.47
CA TYR A 107 19.48 0.42 6.67
C TYR A 107 19.59 0.72 5.17
N ILE A 108 18.70 1.53 4.61
CA ILE A 108 18.73 1.93 3.19
C ILE A 108 20.03 2.69 2.85
N GLU A 109 20.47 3.58 3.74
CA GLU A 109 21.72 4.35 3.58
C GLU A 109 22.99 3.50 3.71
N SER A 110 22.90 2.32 4.35
CA SER A 110 24.02 1.36 4.44
C SER A 110 24.25 0.56 3.15
N LEU A 111 23.31 0.61 2.19
CA LEU A 111 23.45 -0.06 0.91
C LEU A 111 24.27 0.79 -0.06
N ASP A 112 25.11 0.14 -0.87
CA ASP A 112 25.97 0.80 -1.87
C ASP A 112 25.17 1.64 -2.89
N LYS A 113 23.95 1.21 -3.21
CA LYS A 113 23.03 1.88 -4.15
C LYS A 113 21.62 1.87 -3.58
N PRO A 114 20.83 2.96 -3.81
CA PRO A 114 19.43 2.98 -3.44
C PRO A 114 18.66 1.85 -4.15
N PRO A 115 17.97 0.97 -3.41
CA PRO A 115 17.21 -0.12 -4.02
C PRO A 115 15.90 0.39 -4.59
N ILE A 116 15.36 -0.35 -5.56
CA ILE A 116 13.92 -0.35 -5.83
C ILE A 116 13.25 -1.42 -4.97
N PHE A 117 11.93 -1.40 -4.85
CA PHE A 117 11.23 -2.55 -4.27
C PHE A 117 10.39 -3.31 -5.29
N LEU A 118 10.21 -4.60 -5.02
CA LEU A 118 9.32 -5.51 -5.73
C LEU A 118 8.43 -6.22 -4.71
N HIS A 119 7.11 -6.20 -4.93
CA HIS A 119 6.16 -6.84 -4.03
C HIS A 119 5.60 -8.12 -4.66
N VAL A 120 5.82 -9.25 -4.01
CA VAL A 120 5.25 -10.55 -4.37
C VAL A 120 4.14 -10.88 -3.38
N ARG A 121 2.90 -10.85 -3.83
CA ARG A 121 1.72 -11.16 -3.03
C ARG A 121 1.09 -12.45 -3.52
N GLN A 122 1.10 -13.51 -2.69
CA GLN A 122 0.56 -14.77 -3.15
C GLN A 122 -0.05 -15.67 -2.06
N SER A 123 0.46 -15.73 -0.84
CA SER A 123 0.13 -16.81 0.10
C SER A 123 -1.37 -16.96 0.38
N ASP A 124 -2.06 -15.86 0.67
CA ASP A 124 -3.50 -15.84 0.95
C ASP A 124 -4.37 -15.84 -0.32
N ASN A 125 -3.75 -15.64 -1.50
CA ASN A 125 -4.39 -15.68 -2.81
C ASN A 125 -4.40 -17.08 -3.43
N ILE A 126 -3.58 -18.02 -2.93
CA ILE A 126 -3.55 -19.40 -3.43
C ILE A 126 -4.93 -20.04 -3.24
N GLY A 127 -5.51 -20.53 -4.34
CA GLY A 127 -6.87 -21.08 -4.38
C GLY A 127 -7.99 -20.04 -4.43
N ARG A 128 -7.63 -18.74 -4.50
CA ARG A 128 -8.57 -17.62 -4.62
C ARG A 128 -8.29 -16.74 -5.84
N GLU A 129 -7.55 -17.24 -6.82
CA GLU A 129 -7.08 -16.48 -7.99
C GLU A 129 -8.24 -15.91 -8.83
N GLN A 130 -9.44 -16.49 -8.70
CA GLN A 130 -10.67 -15.94 -9.30
C GLN A 130 -11.08 -14.58 -8.70
N TYR A 131 -10.61 -14.25 -7.49
CA TYR A 131 -10.84 -12.97 -6.82
C TYR A 131 -9.58 -12.10 -6.85
N HIS A 132 -8.43 -12.69 -6.50
CA HIS A 132 -7.15 -12.02 -6.38
C HIS A 132 -6.09 -12.76 -7.19
N PRO A 133 -5.84 -12.37 -8.43
CA PRO A 133 -4.87 -13.06 -9.28
C PRO A 133 -3.44 -12.93 -8.73
N ILE A 134 -2.67 -14.01 -8.88
CA ILE A 134 -1.26 -14.06 -8.53
C ILE A 134 -0.45 -13.67 -9.77
N LEU A 135 0.45 -12.71 -9.60
CA LEU A 135 1.34 -12.28 -10.67
C LEU A 135 2.44 -13.33 -10.92
N PRO A 136 2.68 -13.72 -12.16
CA PRO A 136 3.73 -14.70 -12.48
C PRO A 136 5.13 -14.07 -12.40
N VAL A 137 6.16 -14.89 -12.20
CA VAL A 137 7.57 -14.44 -12.21
C VAL A 137 7.92 -13.68 -13.49
N SER A 138 7.35 -14.06 -14.63
CA SER A 138 7.54 -13.38 -15.91
C SER A 138 7.10 -11.92 -15.92
N PHE A 139 6.07 -11.57 -15.13
CA PHE A 139 5.68 -10.17 -14.95
C PHE A 139 6.79 -9.35 -14.29
N PHE A 140 7.38 -9.88 -13.24
CA PHE A 140 8.47 -9.20 -12.53
C PHE A 140 9.72 -9.07 -13.40
N ASP A 141 10.02 -10.11 -14.19
CA ASP A 141 11.14 -10.08 -15.14
C ASP A 141 10.95 -8.97 -16.20
N GLU A 142 9.77 -8.85 -16.79
CA GLU A 142 9.46 -7.78 -17.74
C GLU A 142 9.49 -6.39 -17.10
N CYS A 143 9.03 -6.25 -15.86
CA CYS A 143 9.07 -4.98 -15.16
C CYS A 143 10.49 -4.56 -14.82
N LEU A 144 11.37 -5.51 -14.44
CA LEU A 144 12.76 -5.21 -14.08
C LEU A 144 13.59 -4.69 -15.25
N LYS A 145 13.21 -4.96 -16.49
CA LYS A 145 13.87 -4.40 -17.69
C LYS A 145 13.74 -2.88 -17.81
N GLU A 146 12.84 -2.27 -17.07
CA GLU A 146 12.68 -0.82 -16.99
C GLU A 146 13.71 -0.14 -16.06
N PHE A 147 14.50 -0.92 -15.33
CA PHE A 147 15.54 -0.46 -14.43
C PHE A 147 16.91 -0.96 -14.89
N PRO A 148 18.00 -0.27 -14.55
CA PRO A 148 19.35 -0.76 -14.82
C PRO A 148 19.58 -2.15 -14.23
N ASP A 149 20.34 -3.01 -14.95
CA ASP A 149 20.57 -4.40 -14.55
C ASP A 149 21.23 -4.55 -13.16
N ASP A 150 22.01 -3.55 -12.75
CA ASP A 150 22.75 -3.51 -11.50
C ASP A 150 21.98 -2.81 -10.35
N THR A 151 20.70 -2.48 -10.56
CA THR A 151 19.85 -1.87 -9.52
C THR A 151 19.51 -2.93 -8.47
N PRO A 152 19.83 -2.72 -7.17
CA PRO A 152 19.38 -3.61 -6.12
C PRO A 152 17.86 -3.60 -6.02
N CYS A 153 17.28 -4.77 -5.76
CA CYS A 153 15.83 -4.95 -5.71
C CYS A 153 15.43 -5.59 -4.38
N PHE A 154 14.74 -4.82 -3.54
CA PHE A 154 14.17 -5.32 -2.31
C PHE A 154 12.90 -6.12 -2.60
N VAL A 155 12.89 -7.40 -2.26
CA VAL A 155 11.71 -8.26 -2.42
C VAL A 155 10.92 -8.29 -1.11
N PHE A 156 9.72 -7.71 -1.14
CA PHE A 156 8.74 -7.83 -0.07
C PHE A 156 7.72 -8.90 -0.45
N THR A 157 7.43 -9.80 0.47
CA THR A 157 6.55 -10.93 0.18
C THR A 157 5.88 -11.46 1.44
N ASP A 158 4.69 -12.01 1.26
CA ASP A 158 3.98 -12.80 2.26
C ASP A 158 4.32 -14.31 2.20
N ASP A 159 5.20 -14.71 1.25
CA ASP A 159 5.69 -16.09 1.10
C ASP A 159 7.19 -16.12 0.75
N LEU A 160 8.01 -15.92 1.78
CA LEU A 160 9.46 -15.87 1.66
C LEU A 160 10.05 -17.21 1.15
N GLU A 161 9.53 -18.32 1.65
CA GLU A 161 10.02 -19.65 1.29
C GLU A 161 9.76 -19.95 -0.18
N TRP A 162 8.60 -19.56 -0.68
CA TRP A 162 8.32 -19.67 -2.11
C TRP A 162 9.28 -18.82 -2.94
N CYS A 163 9.47 -17.54 -2.58
CA CYS A 163 10.39 -16.67 -3.31
C CYS A 163 11.80 -17.27 -3.36
N LYS A 164 12.34 -17.74 -2.22
CA LYS A 164 13.66 -18.36 -2.14
C LYS A 164 13.77 -19.67 -2.94
N SER A 165 12.68 -20.38 -3.12
CA SER A 165 12.65 -21.61 -3.90
C SER A 165 12.74 -21.36 -5.41
N GLN A 166 12.39 -20.15 -5.88
CA GLN A 166 12.45 -19.79 -7.31
C GLN A 166 13.88 -19.43 -7.72
N ASP A 167 14.40 -20.06 -8.77
CA ASP A 167 15.74 -19.76 -9.29
C ASP A 167 15.87 -18.29 -9.74
N TYR A 168 14.78 -17.68 -10.15
CA TYR A 168 14.72 -16.28 -10.53
C TYR A 168 15.18 -15.34 -9.43
N PHE A 169 14.78 -15.55 -8.20
CA PHE A 169 15.10 -14.70 -7.05
C PHE A 169 16.44 -15.03 -6.39
N LYS A 170 17.24 -15.97 -6.94
CA LYS A 170 18.58 -16.29 -6.45
C LYS A 170 19.70 -15.39 -6.99
N GLN A 171 19.35 -14.43 -7.85
CA GLN A 171 20.31 -13.46 -8.40
C GLN A 171 20.75 -12.48 -7.31
N ASP A 172 22.01 -12.05 -7.35
CA ASP A 172 22.65 -11.17 -6.35
C ASP A 172 21.93 -9.80 -6.17
N ARG A 173 21.17 -9.37 -7.17
CA ARG A 173 20.42 -8.11 -7.09
C ARG A 173 19.23 -8.14 -6.14
N PHE A 174 18.72 -9.32 -5.79
CA PHE A 174 17.56 -9.45 -4.92
C PHE A 174 17.95 -9.47 -3.45
N LEU A 175 17.37 -8.55 -2.71
CA LEU A 175 17.56 -8.40 -1.27
C LEU A 175 16.28 -8.82 -0.57
N PHE A 176 16.40 -9.65 0.46
CA PHE A 176 15.28 -10.02 1.32
C PHE A 176 15.49 -9.41 2.70
N ASN A 177 14.40 -8.95 3.30
CA ASN A 177 14.45 -8.30 4.62
C ASN A 177 14.53 -9.34 5.75
N GLU A 178 15.62 -10.11 5.82
CA GLU A 178 15.84 -11.14 6.84
C GLU A 178 16.56 -10.63 8.08
N ASN A 179 17.27 -9.50 7.97
CA ASN A 179 18.27 -9.07 8.95
C ASN A 179 17.77 -8.01 9.93
N VAL A 180 16.49 -7.66 9.92
CA VAL A 180 15.95 -6.68 10.86
C VAL A 180 15.32 -7.42 12.06
N GLU A 181 16.12 -8.26 12.74
CA GLU A 181 15.70 -9.12 13.85
C GLU A 181 14.90 -8.37 14.95
N ARG A 182 15.28 -7.13 15.21
CA ARG A 182 14.63 -6.28 16.22
C ARG A 182 13.15 -5.93 15.92
N TYR A 183 12.69 -6.17 14.68
CA TYR A 183 11.32 -5.90 14.26
C TYR A 183 10.53 -7.16 13.95
N GLN A 184 11.11 -8.33 14.21
CA GLN A 184 10.37 -9.58 14.09
C GLN A 184 9.39 -9.72 15.26
N TYR A 185 8.16 -10.01 14.95
CA TYR A 185 7.19 -10.43 15.95
C TYR A 185 6.68 -11.85 15.63
N ARG A 186 6.25 -12.54 16.68
CA ARG A 186 5.72 -13.88 16.53
C ARG A 186 4.22 -13.81 16.31
N THR A 187 3.79 -14.30 15.17
CA THR A 187 2.36 -14.51 14.89
C THR A 187 2.03 -15.99 14.96
N ILE A 188 0.79 -16.28 15.30
CA ILE A 188 0.23 -17.63 15.16
C ILE A 188 -0.60 -17.59 13.87
N ASP A 189 -0.21 -18.39 12.88
CA ASP A 189 -0.99 -18.52 11.65
C ASP A 189 -2.34 -19.21 11.92
N GLY A 190 -3.22 -19.23 10.92
CA GLY A 190 -4.52 -19.88 11.02
C GLY A 190 -4.47 -21.40 11.28
N LEU A 191 -3.28 -22.01 11.25
CA LEU A 191 -3.01 -23.41 11.54
C LEU A 191 -2.34 -23.61 12.92
N GLY A 192 -2.17 -22.55 13.71
CA GLY A 192 -1.57 -22.59 15.03
C GLY A 192 -0.03 -22.68 15.03
N LYS A 193 0.64 -22.43 13.91
CA LYS A 193 2.10 -22.39 13.82
C LYS A 193 2.63 -21.02 14.17
N MET A 194 3.69 -20.99 14.99
CA MET A 194 4.43 -19.76 15.27
C MET A 194 5.26 -19.37 14.05
N GLN A 195 5.06 -18.16 13.54
CA GLN A 195 5.86 -17.58 12.48
C GLN A 195 6.55 -16.31 13.00
N ASN A 196 7.80 -16.12 12.58
CA ASN A 196 8.49 -14.84 12.74
C ASN A 196 8.18 -14.03 11.49
N THR A 197 7.41 -12.97 11.65
CA THR A 197 7.11 -12.02 10.56
C THR A 197 7.65 -10.65 10.92
N LEU A 198 8.06 -9.90 9.93
CA LEU A 198 8.36 -8.49 10.13
C LEU A 198 7.06 -7.73 10.40
N LEU A 199 7.17 -6.65 11.16
CA LEU A 199 6.06 -5.74 11.33
C LEU A 199 5.69 -5.12 9.97
N PRO A 200 4.44 -5.18 9.52
CA PRO A 200 4.03 -4.57 8.25
C PRO A 200 4.40 -3.10 8.14
N GLN A 201 4.45 -2.40 9.27
CA GLN A 201 4.89 -1.00 9.36
C GLN A 201 6.34 -0.80 8.91
N VAL A 202 7.22 -1.76 9.22
CA VAL A 202 8.62 -1.73 8.80
C VAL A 202 8.74 -1.96 7.29
N ASP A 203 8.02 -2.93 6.76
CA ASP A 203 7.99 -3.19 5.31
C ASP A 203 7.47 -1.98 4.55
N LEU A 204 6.36 -1.38 5.01
CA LEU A 204 5.79 -0.19 4.37
C LEU A 204 6.76 1.00 4.43
N CYS A 205 7.45 1.18 5.57
CA CYS A 205 8.46 2.22 5.74
C CYS A 205 9.65 2.00 4.79
N LEU A 206 10.18 0.79 4.69
CA LEU A 206 11.26 0.46 3.76
C LEU A 206 10.83 0.67 2.30
N MET A 207 9.62 0.23 1.91
CA MET A 207 9.06 0.49 0.58
C MET A 207 9.04 1.98 0.24
N SER A 208 8.63 2.83 1.20
CA SER A 208 8.56 4.28 1.01
C SER A 208 9.93 4.95 0.83
N LEU A 209 11.00 4.31 1.31
CA LEU A 209 12.37 4.82 1.22
C LEU A 209 13.11 4.32 -0.03
N CYS A 210 12.56 3.37 -0.76
CA CYS A 210 13.14 2.87 -2.01
C CYS A 210 13.07 3.93 -3.13
N SER A 211 13.95 3.77 -4.13
CA SER A 211 14.10 4.69 -5.27
C SER A 211 13.18 4.42 -6.46
N GLY A 212 12.31 3.43 -6.35
CA GLY A 212 11.34 3.02 -7.34
C GLY A 212 10.61 1.76 -6.91
N ALA A 213 9.64 1.31 -7.71
CA ALA A 213 8.76 0.22 -7.30
C ALA A 213 8.26 -0.64 -8.46
N ILE A 214 8.10 -1.94 -8.18
CA ILE A 214 7.27 -2.87 -8.94
C ILE A 214 6.22 -3.39 -7.97
N ILE A 215 4.99 -2.93 -8.11
CA ILE A 215 3.92 -3.27 -7.16
C ILE A 215 3.13 -4.50 -7.62
N ALA A 216 2.54 -5.20 -6.66
CA ALA A 216 1.49 -6.18 -6.91
C ALA A 216 0.12 -5.49 -7.00
N ASN A 217 -0.92 -6.26 -7.34
CA ASN A 217 -2.33 -5.88 -7.20
C ASN A 217 -2.75 -5.90 -5.73
N SER A 218 -2.15 -5.00 -4.95
CA SER A 218 -2.28 -4.91 -3.50
C SER A 218 -2.22 -3.46 -3.03
N SER A 219 -3.19 -3.04 -2.23
CA SER A 219 -3.20 -1.70 -1.60
C SER A 219 -1.99 -1.46 -0.71
N PHE A 220 -1.40 -2.49 -0.13
CA PHE A 220 -0.20 -2.38 0.68
C PHE A 220 1.00 -1.84 -0.11
N SER A 221 1.34 -2.47 -1.25
CA SER A 221 2.43 -1.99 -2.10
C SER A 221 2.07 -0.74 -2.88
N TRP A 222 0.79 -0.51 -3.16
CA TRP A 222 0.31 0.74 -3.71
C TRP A 222 0.66 1.92 -2.79
N TRP A 223 0.35 1.80 -1.49
CA TRP A 223 0.72 2.81 -0.50
C TRP A 223 2.24 2.91 -0.32
N GLY A 224 2.96 1.80 -0.33
CA GLY A 224 4.43 1.80 -0.29
C GLY A 224 5.04 2.63 -1.42
N ALA A 225 4.51 2.51 -2.64
CA ALA A 225 4.95 3.28 -3.80
C ALA A 225 4.47 4.74 -3.75
N TRP A 226 3.22 4.98 -3.33
CA TRP A 226 2.68 6.32 -3.24
C TRP A 226 3.44 7.18 -2.23
N LEU A 227 3.82 6.60 -1.10
CA LEU A 227 4.59 7.27 -0.04
C LEU A 227 6.05 7.56 -0.42
N GLN A 228 6.57 7.07 -1.56
CA GLN A 228 7.88 7.47 -2.10
C GLN A 228 7.95 8.94 -2.54
N ASN A 229 6.83 9.66 -2.52
CA ASN A 229 6.75 11.07 -2.90
C ASN A 229 7.38 11.37 -4.28
N ASN A 230 6.99 10.58 -5.30
CA ASN A 230 7.47 10.68 -6.69
C ASN A 230 9.00 10.57 -6.86
N ARG A 231 9.69 9.90 -5.95
CA ARG A 231 11.16 9.77 -6.00
C ARG A 231 11.66 8.88 -7.12
N GLY A 232 10.80 8.03 -7.70
CA GLY A 232 11.25 7.10 -8.71
C GLY A 232 10.15 6.56 -9.62
N LYS A 233 10.58 5.70 -10.54
CA LYS A 233 9.69 4.99 -11.45
C LYS A 233 8.89 3.94 -10.69
N VAL A 234 7.58 3.95 -10.87
CA VAL A 234 6.66 2.95 -10.33
C VAL A 234 6.03 2.17 -11.48
N ILE A 235 6.07 0.86 -11.38
CA ILE A 235 5.43 -0.05 -12.34
C ILE A 235 4.33 -0.81 -11.62
N ALA A 236 3.14 -0.77 -12.20
CA ALA A 236 1.94 -1.43 -11.69
C ALA A 236 1.41 -2.46 -12.70
N PRO A 237 0.74 -3.52 -12.23
CA PRO A 237 -0.01 -4.40 -13.11
C PRO A 237 -1.20 -3.67 -13.72
N ASP A 238 -1.67 -4.15 -14.89
CA ASP A 238 -2.85 -3.62 -15.56
C ASP A 238 -4.04 -3.57 -14.58
N PRO A 239 -4.62 -2.39 -14.31
CA PRO A 239 -5.74 -2.25 -13.39
C PRO A 239 -6.96 -3.07 -13.83
N LYS A 240 -7.17 -3.32 -15.13
CA LYS A 240 -8.24 -4.19 -15.63
C LYS A 240 -8.13 -5.64 -15.16
N LYS A 241 -6.95 -6.03 -14.67
CA LYS A 241 -6.66 -7.35 -14.11
C LYS A 241 -6.31 -7.27 -12.61
N TRP A 242 -6.67 -6.15 -11.95
CA TRP A 242 -6.43 -5.98 -10.52
C TRP A 242 -7.12 -7.04 -9.69
N PHE A 243 -8.36 -7.35 -10.07
CA PHE A 243 -9.14 -8.45 -9.54
C PHE A 243 -9.26 -9.59 -10.55
N GLY A 244 -9.65 -10.76 -10.08
CA GLY A 244 -9.84 -11.95 -10.89
C GLY A 244 -11.21 -12.02 -11.56
N SER A 245 -11.46 -13.13 -12.24
CA SER A 245 -12.64 -13.34 -13.07
C SER A 245 -13.98 -13.26 -12.33
N ALA A 246 -14.01 -13.49 -11.02
CA ALA A 246 -15.22 -13.36 -10.21
C ALA A 246 -15.60 -11.90 -9.90
N MET A 247 -14.70 -10.94 -10.15
CA MET A 247 -14.88 -9.53 -9.80
C MET A 247 -14.79 -8.58 -11.01
N THR A 248 -15.04 -9.10 -12.22
CA THR A 248 -14.98 -8.32 -13.47
C THR A 248 -16.06 -7.25 -13.62
N HIS A 249 -17.04 -7.24 -12.71
CA HIS A 249 -18.08 -6.22 -12.64
C HIS A 249 -17.61 -4.91 -12.00
N LEU A 250 -16.44 -4.92 -11.33
CA LEU A 250 -15.87 -3.74 -10.68
C LEU A 250 -15.06 -2.91 -11.68
N ASP A 251 -15.28 -1.62 -11.70
CA ASP A 251 -14.45 -0.69 -12.45
C ASP A 251 -13.21 -0.34 -11.62
N THR A 252 -12.05 -0.70 -12.14
CA THR A 252 -10.74 -0.53 -11.49
C THR A 252 -9.84 0.46 -12.24
N SER A 253 -10.40 1.21 -13.18
CA SER A 253 -9.66 2.08 -14.11
C SER A 253 -8.82 3.15 -13.41
N ASP A 254 -9.23 3.59 -12.23
CA ASP A 254 -8.62 4.69 -11.49
C ASP A 254 -7.74 4.25 -10.31
N ILE A 255 -7.56 2.95 -10.11
CA ILE A 255 -6.71 2.44 -9.01
C ILE A 255 -5.24 2.85 -9.20
N VAL A 256 -4.75 2.78 -10.45
CA VAL A 256 -3.34 3.09 -10.76
C VAL A 256 -3.23 4.56 -11.15
N PRO A 257 -2.42 5.37 -10.44
CA PRO A 257 -2.14 6.76 -10.81
C PRO A 257 -1.62 6.91 -12.24
N ASP A 258 -2.05 7.92 -12.97
CA ASP A 258 -1.70 8.17 -14.38
C ASP A 258 -0.17 8.32 -14.60
N ARG A 259 0.57 8.73 -13.56
CA ARG A 259 2.03 8.88 -13.61
C ARG A 259 2.79 7.56 -13.49
N TRP A 260 2.13 6.44 -13.15
CA TRP A 260 2.77 5.14 -13.03
C TRP A 260 2.72 4.37 -14.35
N ILE A 261 3.72 3.53 -14.56
CA ILE A 261 3.81 2.69 -15.76
C ILE A 261 2.95 1.45 -15.55
N ILE A 262 2.00 1.23 -16.45
CA ILE A 262 1.17 0.04 -16.44
C ILE A 262 1.83 -1.03 -17.32
N LYS A 263 1.97 -2.25 -16.79
CA LYS A 263 2.42 -3.43 -17.53
C LYS A 263 1.31 -4.48 -17.58
N GLU A 264 1.05 -4.94 -18.79
CA GLU A 264 0.18 -6.11 -18.98
C GLU A 264 0.91 -7.39 -18.55
N TRP A 265 0.14 -8.39 -18.19
CA TRP A 265 0.64 -9.71 -17.88
C TRP A 265 -0.34 -10.78 -18.36
N SER A 266 0.19 -11.96 -18.64
CA SER A 266 -0.58 -13.15 -18.99
C SER A 266 -0.23 -14.30 -18.04
N LYS A 267 -1.22 -15.13 -17.75
CA LYS A 267 -1.02 -16.36 -16.97
C LYS A 267 -0.18 -17.35 -17.73
#